data_8d704cd7be6c9c40eb1067d1edfe575d
#
_entry.id   8d704cd7be6c9c40eb1067d1edfe575d
#
_cell.length_a   1.000
_cell.length_b   1.000
_cell.length_c   1.000
_cell.angle_alpha   90.00
_cell.angle_beta   90.00
_cell.angle_gamma   90.00
#
_symmetry.space_group_name_H-M   'P 1'
#
loop_
_entity.id
_entity.type
_entity.pdbx_description
1 polymer ?
#
loop_
_entity_poly.entity_id
_entity_poly.type
_entity_poly.pdbx_seq_one_letter_code
_entity_poly.pdbx_strand_id
1 'polypeptide(L)'
;FIGTLGLSFNNFSMRNIFDKKTYKPLPMGDGQKLALRLQASQFYSTYSFSFTEPWLGNQQPVQFSSSLQHTTQYRYDYFTGLADKSQSFVISGVTFGLAKRLKVPDDFFQLSQSISFQYYNLNNYFTGLFTFGDGEANNLAYTVSLSRDNTRINPIFPTGGSSFNISAKFAPPYSLFTGRDFSNLENLPEFQDSNGNPLIALIDQ
;
A
#
# COMPACT_ATOMS: atom_id res chain seq x y z
N PHE A 1 -10.29 -4.67 23.31
CA PHE A 1 -9.06 -3.86 23.46
C PHE A 1 -8.40 -3.69 22.11
N ILE A 2 -7.84 -2.49 21.85
CA ILE A 2 -7.03 -2.18 20.68
C ILE A 2 -5.69 -1.67 21.23
N GLY A 3 -4.60 -2.35 20.85
CA GLY A 3 -3.24 -1.93 21.15
C GLY A 3 -2.60 -1.30 19.92
N THR A 4 -1.94 -0.16 20.08
CA THR A 4 -1.17 0.47 19.01
C THR A 4 0.21 0.85 19.53
N LEU A 5 1.25 0.42 18.82
CA LEU A 5 2.63 0.82 19.06
C LEU A 5 3.16 1.47 17.79
N GLY A 6 3.64 2.68 17.90
CA GLY A 6 4.28 3.41 16.81
C GLY A 6 5.67 3.87 17.21
N LEU A 7 6.66 3.58 16.37
CA LEU A 7 8.03 4.06 16.50
C LEU A 7 8.39 4.84 15.24
N SER A 8 8.92 6.04 15.41
CA SER A 8 9.31 6.92 14.31
C SER A 8 10.68 7.51 14.59
N PHE A 9 11.58 7.39 13.62
CA PHE A 9 12.95 7.92 13.66
C PHE A 9 13.14 8.82 12.44
N ASN A 10 13.47 10.09 12.67
CA ASN A 10 13.56 11.11 11.61
C ASN A 10 15.00 11.41 11.14
N ASN A 11 15.99 10.77 11.73
CA ASN A 11 17.40 10.96 11.39
C ASN A 11 18.13 9.62 11.30
N PHE A 12 17.47 8.62 10.74
CA PHE A 12 18.09 7.31 10.53
C PHE A 12 19.17 7.39 9.45
N SER A 13 20.18 6.53 9.55
CA SER A 13 21.21 6.37 8.54
C SER A 13 21.42 4.90 8.20
N MET A 14 21.02 4.51 7.01
CA MET A 14 21.28 3.17 6.50
C MET A 14 22.79 2.93 6.28
N ARG A 15 23.53 3.98 5.94
CA ARG A 15 24.98 3.93 5.73
C ARG A 15 25.74 3.59 7.01
N ASN A 16 25.26 4.11 8.14
CA ASN A 16 25.90 3.98 9.44
C ASN A 16 25.47 2.73 10.23
N ILE A 17 24.75 1.78 9.61
CA ILE A 17 24.28 0.54 10.27
C ILE A 17 25.44 -0.26 10.88
N PHE A 18 26.63 -0.22 10.28
CA PHE A 18 27.79 -0.95 10.76
C PHE A 18 28.69 -0.13 11.71
N ASP A 19 28.43 1.16 11.91
CA ASP A 19 29.19 2.03 12.80
C ASP A 19 28.49 2.20 14.15
N LYS A 20 28.92 1.42 15.15
CA LYS A 20 28.37 1.45 16.51
C LYS A 20 28.48 2.82 17.21
N LYS A 21 29.35 3.69 16.78
CA LYS A 21 29.52 5.03 17.38
C LYS A 21 28.37 5.98 17.06
N THR A 22 27.64 5.71 16.00
CA THR A 22 26.53 6.54 15.53
C THR A 22 25.17 6.14 16.12
N TYR A 23 25.13 5.08 16.94
CA TYR A 23 23.88 4.57 17.54
C TYR A 23 23.42 5.41 18.74
N LYS A 24 22.18 6.02 18.61
CA LYS A 24 21.52 6.81 19.66
C LYS A 24 19.98 6.79 19.50
N PRO A 25 19.23 5.73 19.74
CA PRO A 25 19.50 4.29 19.86
C PRO A 25 19.68 3.55 18.54
N LEU A 26 19.34 4.14 17.39
CA LEU A 26 19.57 3.63 16.04
C LEU A 26 20.69 4.40 15.36
N PRO A 27 21.30 3.86 14.29
CA PRO A 27 22.30 4.58 13.53
C PRO A 27 21.70 5.85 12.93
N MET A 28 22.35 6.98 13.15
CA MET A 28 21.86 8.32 12.80
C MET A 28 22.85 9.06 11.91
N GLY A 29 22.37 10.08 11.19
CA GLY A 29 23.21 11.03 10.47
C GLY A 29 22.76 11.43 9.07
N ASP A 30 21.95 10.64 8.37
CA ASP A 30 21.58 10.89 6.97
C ASP A 30 20.16 11.52 6.80
N GLY A 31 19.47 11.80 7.92
CA GLY A 31 18.13 12.41 7.86
C GLY A 31 17.04 11.53 7.27
N GLN A 32 17.30 10.24 7.10
CA GLN A 32 16.33 9.27 6.64
C GLN A 32 15.22 9.08 7.67
N LYS A 33 14.01 8.79 7.21
CA LYS A 33 12.87 8.51 8.08
C LYS A 33 12.58 7.02 8.08
N LEU A 34 12.51 6.45 9.27
CA LEU A 34 12.13 5.08 9.50
C LEU A 34 10.92 5.08 10.43
N ALA A 35 9.82 4.43 10.03
CA ALA A 35 8.69 4.27 10.91
C ALA A 35 8.20 2.83 10.93
N LEU A 36 7.85 2.38 12.13
CA LEU A 36 7.25 1.09 12.42
C LEU A 36 5.93 1.35 13.12
N ARG A 37 4.87 0.71 12.68
CA ARG A 37 3.58 0.77 13.33
C ARG A 37 3.02 -0.64 13.46
N LEU A 38 2.66 -0.99 14.69
CA LEU A 38 2.00 -2.21 15.05
C LEU A 38 0.65 -1.85 15.63
N GLN A 39 -0.40 -2.45 15.13
CA GLN A 39 -1.74 -2.28 15.67
C GLN A 39 -2.38 -3.65 15.76
N ALA A 40 -2.90 -4.00 16.93
CA ALA A 40 -3.50 -5.29 17.15
C ALA A 40 -4.77 -5.15 17.99
N SER A 41 -5.78 -5.89 17.59
CA SER A 41 -7.01 -6.10 18.32
C SER A 41 -7.42 -7.57 18.24
N GLN A 42 -8.52 -7.92 18.86
CA GLN A 42 -9.10 -9.25 18.75
C GLN A 42 -9.52 -9.58 17.30
N PHE A 43 -9.93 -8.58 16.53
CA PHE A 43 -10.52 -8.74 15.20
C PHE A 43 -9.56 -8.45 14.04
N TYR A 44 -8.49 -7.72 14.31
CA TYR A 44 -7.51 -7.40 13.27
C TYR A 44 -6.12 -7.14 13.85
N SER A 45 -5.13 -7.36 13.04
CA SER A 45 -3.75 -6.95 13.28
C SER A 45 -3.18 -6.30 12.04
N THR A 46 -2.47 -5.20 12.22
CA THR A 46 -1.79 -4.48 11.13
C THR A 46 -0.34 -4.22 11.53
N TYR A 47 0.56 -4.62 10.67
CA TYR A 47 1.98 -4.35 10.75
C TYR A 47 2.37 -3.48 9.58
N SER A 48 2.99 -2.34 9.82
CA SER A 48 3.51 -1.50 8.76
C SER A 48 4.92 -1.03 9.07
N PHE A 49 5.72 -1.03 8.03
CA PHE A 49 7.07 -0.52 8.00
C PHE A 49 7.16 0.51 6.88
N SER A 50 7.75 1.65 7.14
CA SER A 50 8.03 2.64 6.11
C SER A 50 9.44 3.22 6.26
N PHE A 51 10.09 3.37 5.13
CA PHE A 51 11.40 3.98 5.01
C PHE A 51 11.34 5.09 3.96
N THR A 52 11.92 6.23 4.26
CA THR A 52 11.98 7.37 3.34
C THR A 52 13.38 7.94 3.33
N GLU A 53 13.98 7.98 2.15
CA GLU A 53 15.23 8.67 1.83
C GLU A 53 14.90 10.01 1.17
N PRO A 54 15.10 11.16 1.83
CA PRO A 54 14.71 12.45 1.26
C PRO A 54 15.66 12.92 0.14
N TRP A 55 16.88 12.38 0.10
CA TRP A 55 17.95 12.82 -0.80
C TRP A 55 18.60 11.62 -1.50
N LEU A 56 17.88 10.98 -2.41
CA LEU A 56 18.40 9.82 -3.12
C LEU A 56 19.65 10.20 -3.94
N GLY A 57 20.79 9.61 -3.55
CA GLY A 57 22.08 9.84 -4.22
C GLY A 57 22.80 11.12 -3.88
N ASN A 58 22.41 11.84 -2.80
CA ASN A 58 23.04 13.07 -2.27
C ASN A 58 23.15 14.25 -3.24
N GLN A 59 22.59 14.20 -4.43
CA GLN A 59 22.83 15.21 -5.47
C GLN A 59 21.60 16.03 -5.90
N GLN A 60 20.38 15.55 -5.63
CA GLN A 60 19.15 16.27 -6.01
C GLN A 60 18.01 15.96 -5.05
N PRO A 61 17.00 16.87 -4.91
CA PRO A 61 15.83 16.61 -4.09
C PRO A 61 14.92 15.57 -4.76
N VAL A 62 15.41 14.31 -4.80
CA VAL A 62 14.62 13.16 -5.21
C VAL A 62 14.40 12.32 -3.96
N GLN A 63 13.16 12.27 -3.51
CA GLN A 63 12.75 11.47 -2.39
C GLN A 63 12.43 10.05 -2.86
N PHE A 64 13.01 9.07 -2.22
CA PHE A 64 12.61 7.66 -2.35
C PHE A 64 11.81 7.24 -1.11
N SER A 65 10.76 6.49 -1.30
CA SER A 65 9.98 5.89 -0.23
C SER A 65 9.73 4.42 -0.49
N SER A 66 9.79 3.63 0.57
CA SER A 66 9.43 2.21 0.55
C SER A 66 8.51 1.93 1.73
N SER A 67 7.43 1.22 1.50
CA SER A 67 6.52 0.80 2.56
C SER A 67 6.12 -0.65 2.40
N LEU A 68 6.04 -1.34 3.53
CA LEU A 68 5.54 -2.71 3.66
C LEU A 68 4.34 -2.66 4.61
N GLN A 69 3.28 -3.36 4.25
CA GLN A 69 2.09 -3.47 5.08
C GLN A 69 1.59 -4.91 5.07
N HIS A 70 1.24 -5.39 6.24
CA HIS A 70 0.57 -6.68 6.40
C HIS A 70 -0.60 -6.48 7.36
N THR A 71 -1.80 -6.82 6.91
CA THR A 71 -3.03 -6.70 7.69
C THR A 71 -3.75 -8.03 7.65
N THR A 72 -4.11 -8.53 8.81
CA THR A 72 -5.00 -9.69 8.97
C THR A 72 -6.26 -9.23 9.66
N GLN A 73 -7.40 -9.58 9.11
CA GLN A 73 -8.70 -9.26 9.63
C GLN A 73 -9.51 -10.55 9.81
N TYR A 74 -10.20 -10.68 10.94
CA TYR A 74 -11.05 -11.82 11.28
C TYR A 74 -12.50 -11.38 11.31
N ARG A 75 -13.41 -12.30 10.99
CA ARG A 75 -14.84 -12.05 11.08
C ARG A 75 -15.31 -12.03 12.53
N TYR A 76 -16.27 -11.17 12.81
CA TYR A 76 -16.98 -11.16 14.08
C TYR A 76 -18.00 -12.29 14.12
N ASP A 77 -17.92 -13.14 15.13
CA ASP A 77 -18.95 -14.14 15.41
C ASP A 77 -20.00 -13.56 16.35
N TYR A 78 -21.22 -13.40 15.86
CA TYR A 78 -22.34 -12.83 16.60
C TYR A 78 -22.83 -13.72 17.76
N PHE A 79 -22.56 -15.02 17.72
CA PHE A 79 -22.99 -15.95 18.75
C PHE A 79 -22.06 -15.97 19.95
N THR A 80 -20.77 -15.93 19.70
CA THR A 80 -19.74 -15.99 20.75
C THR A 80 -19.23 -14.63 21.16
N GLY A 81 -19.44 -13.59 20.36
CA GLY A 81 -18.87 -12.26 20.56
C GLY A 81 -17.36 -12.18 20.34
N LEU A 82 -16.76 -13.23 19.78
CA LEU A 82 -15.32 -13.38 19.57
C LEU A 82 -14.97 -13.29 18.09
N ALA A 83 -13.67 -13.20 17.79
CA ALA A 83 -13.18 -13.28 16.43
C ALA A 83 -13.17 -14.73 15.95
N ASP A 84 -13.82 -14.99 14.84
CA ASP A 84 -13.74 -16.28 14.15
C ASP A 84 -12.46 -16.33 13.30
N LYS A 85 -11.46 -17.07 13.78
CA LYS A 85 -10.19 -17.21 13.09
C LYS A 85 -10.23 -18.14 11.89
N SER A 86 -11.31 -18.91 11.71
CA SER A 86 -11.54 -19.73 10.52
C SER A 86 -11.92 -18.88 9.31
N GLN A 87 -12.38 -17.65 9.55
CA GLN A 87 -12.76 -16.69 8.53
C GLN A 87 -11.83 -15.49 8.59
N SER A 88 -10.92 -15.39 7.62
CA SER A 88 -9.89 -14.37 7.64
C SER A 88 -9.70 -13.71 6.28
N PHE A 89 -9.32 -12.44 6.33
CA PHE A 89 -8.92 -11.65 5.18
C PHE A 89 -7.54 -11.08 5.44
N VAL A 90 -6.58 -11.49 4.62
CA VAL A 90 -5.18 -11.08 4.74
C VAL A 90 -4.82 -10.19 3.56
N ILE A 91 -4.21 -9.05 3.86
CA ILE A 91 -3.67 -8.13 2.87
C ILE A 91 -2.17 -7.96 3.15
N SER A 92 -1.34 -8.29 2.18
CA SER A 92 0.09 -8.01 2.22
C SER A 92 0.45 -7.10 1.07
N GLY A 93 1.09 -5.98 1.36
CA GLY A 93 1.39 -4.98 0.34
C GLY A 93 2.81 -4.46 0.45
N VAL A 94 3.42 -4.17 -0.70
CA VAL A 94 4.67 -3.44 -0.83
C VAL A 94 4.47 -2.28 -1.80
N THR A 95 5.00 -1.12 -1.44
CA THR A 95 4.96 0.07 -2.28
C THR A 95 6.33 0.72 -2.33
N PHE A 96 6.76 1.06 -3.55
CA PHE A 96 7.95 1.86 -3.79
C PHE A 96 7.54 3.16 -4.47
N GLY A 97 8.05 4.28 -3.99
CA GLY A 97 7.72 5.59 -4.51
C GLY A 97 8.96 6.44 -4.74
N LEU A 98 8.88 7.27 -5.78
CA LEU A 98 9.84 8.31 -6.10
C LEU A 98 9.09 9.63 -6.23
N ALA A 99 9.56 10.67 -5.55
CA ALA A 99 9.01 12.00 -5.68
C ALA A 99 10.13 12.99 -6.00
N LYS A 100 9.88 13.85 -6.99
CA LYS A 100 10.86 14.86 -7.44
C LYS A 100 10.18 16.22 -7.58
N ARG A 101 10.82 17.26 -7.07
CA ARG A 101 10.42 18.63 -7.34
C ARG A 101 10.85 19.00 -8.75
N LEU A 102 9.93 19.56 -9.53
CA LEU A 102 10.19 20.05 -10.88
C LEU A 102 10.61 21.52 -10.81
N LYS A 103 11.44 21.94 -11.76
CA LYS A 103 11.86 23.34 -11.91
C LYS A 103 11.03 24.11 -12.94
N VAL A 104 10.29 23.40 -13.76
CA VAL A 104 9.48 23.95 -14.86
C VAL A 104 8.07 23.40 -14.70
N PRO A 105 7.03 24.22 -14.78
CA PRO A 105 7.02 25.67 -15.04
C PRO A 105 7.43 26.54 -13.85
N ASP A 106 7.34 26.04 -12.61
CA ASP A 106 7.83 26.70 -11.39
C ASP A 106 8.29 25.69 -10.36
N ASP A 107 8.99 26.15 -9.30
CA ASP A 107 9.56 25.28 -8.25
C ASP A 107 8.53 24.67 -7.28
N PHE A 108 7.24 24.96 -7.47
CA PHE A 108 6.18 24.44 -6.60
C PHE A 108 5.59 23.12 -7.12
N PHE A 109 5.94 22.72 -8.34
CA PHE A 109 5.51 21.46 -8.89
C PHE A 109 6.30 20.27 -8.32
N GLN A 110 5.57 19.24 -7.94
CA GLN A 110 6.12 17.97 -7.50
C GLN A 110 5.51 16.84 -8.33
N LEU A 111 6.36 16.03 -8.94
CA LEU A 111 5.98 14.79 -9.61
C LEU A 111 6.29 13.63 -8.66
N SER A 112 5.31 12.81 -8.38
CA SER A 112 5.48 11.55 -7.65
C SER A 112 5.01 10.37 -8.48
N GLN A 113 5.76 9.28 -8.39
CA GLN A 113 5.48 8.02 -9.07
C GLN A 113 5.61 6.91 -8.05
N SER A 114 4.71 5.96 -8.05
CA SER A 114 4.77 4.82 -7.16
C SER A 114 4.29 3.54 -7.83
N ILE A 115 4.93 2.44 -7.48
CA ILE A 115 4.53 1.09 -7.85
C ILE A 115 4.11 0.40 -6.56
N SER A 116 2.90 -0.12 -6.53
CA SER A 116 2.35 -0.88 -5.42
C SER A 116 1.94 -2.28 -5.87
N PHE A 117 2.36 -3.26 -5.12
CA PHE A 117 1.91 -4.64 -5.25
C PHE A 117 1.17 -5.04 -3.98
N GLN A 118 -0.03 -5.57 -4.13
CA GLN A 118 -0.86 -6.04 -3.03
C GLN A 118 -1.31 -7.47 -3.32
N TYR A 119 -1.08 -8.32 -2.35
CA TYR A 119 -1.55 -9.69 -2.31
C TYR A 119 -2.70 -9.80 -1.30
N TYR A 120 -3.80 -10.36 -1.75
CA TYR A 120 -5.01 -10.60 -0.98
C TYR A 120 -5.21 -12.10 -0.83
N ASN A 121 -5.47 -12.54 0.38
CA ASN A 121 -5.87 -13.92 0.65
C ASN A 121 -7.15 -13.90 1.49
N LEU A 122 -8.18 -14.51 0.95
CA LEU A 122 -9.48 -14.66 1.58
C LEU A 122 -9.67 -16.12 1.97
N ASN A 123 -10.02 -16.34 3.21
CA ASN A 123 -10.37 -17.65 3.73
C ASN A 123 -11.80 -17.57 4.30
N ASN A 124 -12.76 -18.04 3.54
CA ASN A 124 -14.19 -18.02 3.86
C ASN A 124 -14.69 -16.65 4.35
N TYR A 125 -14.16 -15.56 3.75
CA TYR A 125 -14.43 -14.18 4.16
C TYR A 125 -14.95 -13.35 3.00
N PHE A 126 -16.23 -12.97 3.05
CA PHE A 126 -16.86 -12.10 2.06
C PHE A 126 -16.64 -10.63 2.40
N THR A 127 -15.88 -9.91 1.57
CA THR A 127 -15.57 -8.48 1.77
C THR A 127 -16.46 -7.55 0.96
N GLY A 128 -17.15 -8.05 -0.08
CA GLY A 128 -17.79 -7.23 -1.08
C GLY A 128 -16.85 -6.57 -2.10
N LEU A 129 -15.52 -6.70 -1.91
CA LEU A 129 -14.50 -6.23 -2.87
C LEU A 129 -14.22 -7.25 -3.97
N PHE A 130 -14.49 -8.52 -3.69
CA PHE A 130 -14.28 -9.65 -4.59
C PHE A 130 -15.60 -10.39 -4.75
N THR A 131 -15.76 -11.04 -5.88
CA THR A 131 -16.94 -11.90 -6.17
C THR A 131 -16.88 -13.25 -5.47
N PHE A 132 -15.71 -13.59 -4.90
CA PHE A 132 -15.47 -14.85 -4.18
C PHE A 132 -15.15 -14.55 -2.70
N GLY A 133 -15.47 -15.49 -1.83
CA GLY A 133 -15.18 -15.44 -0.39
C GLY A 133 -13.99 -16.29 0.02
N ASP A 134 -13.44 -17.10 -0.89
CA ASP A 134 -12.32 -18.00 -0.66
C ASP A 134 -11.40 -17.97 -1.87
N GLY A 135 -10.12 -17.70 -1.67
CA GLY A 135 -9.15 -17.60 -2.75
C GLY A 135 -8.14 -16.46 -2.58
N GLU A 136 -7.36 -16.26 -3.62
CA GLU A 136 -6.25 -15.32 -3.65
C GLU A 136 -6.40 -14.33 -4.81
N ALA A 137 -5.98 -13.09 -4.59
CA ALA A 137 -5.95 -12.08 -5.63
C ALA A 137 -4.67 -11.23 -5.51
N ASN A 138 -4.15 -10.81 -6.65
CA ASN A 138 -2.99 -9.93 -6.75
C ASN A 138 -3.40 -8.62 -7.42
N ASN A 139 -2.86 -7.52 -6.94
CA ASN A 139 -3.06 -6.21 -7.52
C ASN A 139 -1.73 -5.49 -7.68
N LEU A 140 -1.32 -5.25 -8.91
CA LEU A 140 -0.19 -4.40 -9.24
C LEU A 140 -0.73 -3.07 -9.75
N ALA A 141 -0.30 -1.97 -9.18
CA ALA A 141 -0.73 -0.66 -9.62
C ALA A 141 0.47 0.28 -9.73
N TYR A 142 0.47 1.06 -10.80
CA TYR A 142 1.38 2.17 -11.02
C TYR A 142 0.60 3.48 -10.88
N THR A 143 1.06 4.34 -9.99
CA THR A 143 0.41 5.63 -9.73
C THR A 143 1.36 6.76 -10.08
N VAL A 144 0.88 7.72 -10.86
CA VAL A 144 1.57 8.98 -11.14
C VAL A 144 0.74 10.11 -10.58
N SER A 145 1.38 11.01 -9.85
CA SER A 145 0.72 12.17 -9.27
C SER A 145 1.54 13.42 -9.53
N LEU A 146 0.87 14.45 -10.01
CA LEU A 146 1.42 15.80 -10.19
C LEU A 146 0.71 16.73 -9.23
N SER A 147 1.45 17.30 -8.30
CA SER A 147 0.93 18.28 -7.35
C SER A 147 1.64 19.61 -7.50
N ARG A 148 0.91 20.69 -7.24
CA ARG A 148 1.44 22.02 -7.11
C ARG A 148 0.86 22.65 -5.86
N ASP A 149 1.71 23.22 -5.03
CA ASP A 149 1.27 23.98 -3.88
C ASP A 149 2.12 25.25 -3.74
N ASN A 150 1.47 26.37 -4.03
CA ASN A 150 2.02 27.72 -3.89
C ASN A 150 1.11 28.57 -3.00
N THR A 151 0.40 27.95 -2.06
CA THR A 151 -0.43 28.69 -1.12
C THR A 151 0.46 29.44 -0.13
N ARG A 152 0.22 30.74 -0.01
CA ARG A 152 0.89 31.55 1.02
C ARG A 152 0.36 31.13 2.37
N ILE A 153 1.28 30.72 3.21
CA ILE A 153 0.97 30.14 4.50
C ILE A 153 0.45 31.23 5.44
N ASN A 154 -0.87 31.39 5.44
CA ASN A 154 -1.59 31.81 6.61
C ASN A 154 -2.32 30.55 7.12
N PRO A 155 -2.04 30.05 8.31
CA PRO A 155 -2.64 28.80 8.79
C PRO A 155 -4.17 28.86 8.92
N ILE A 156 -4.77 30.05 8.90
CA ILE A 156 -6.21 30.24 9.06
C ILE A 156 -6.88 30.64 7.75
N PHE A 157 -6.27 31.57 6.98
CA PHE A 157 -6.81 32.03 5.70
C PHE A 157 -5.69 32.18 4.66
N PRO A 158 -5.61 31.32 3.65
CA PRO A 158 -4.64 31.49 2.57
C PRO A 158 -5.00 32.76 1.76
N THR A 159 -4.10 33.74 1.78
CA THR A 159 -4.32 35.06 1.14
C THR A 159 -3.85 35.11 -0.32
N GLY A 160 -3.34 34.02 -0.86
CA GLY A 160 -2.89 33.95 -2.25
C GLY A 160 -2.22 32.59 -2.56
N GLY A 161 -2.01 32.37 -3.85
CA GLY A 161 -1.47 31.10 -4.37
C GLY A 161 -2.55 30.13 -4.81
N SER A 162 -2.12 28.94 -5.23
CA SER A 162 -3.01 27.86 -5.64
C SER A 162 -2.42 26.51 -5.22
N SER A 163 -3.30 25.58 -4.86
CA SER A 163 -2.92 24.19 -4.61
C SER A 163 -3.82 23.29 -5.44
N PHE A 164 -3.21 22.33 -6.13
CA PHE A 164 -3.93 21.26 -6.82
C PHE A 164 -3.12 19.97 -6.82
N ASN A 165 -3.82 18.86 -6.97
CA ASN A 165 -3.23 17.55 -7.14
C ASN A 165 -4.02 16.78 -8.21
N ILE A 166 -3.29 16.25 -9.19
CA ILE A 166 -3.83 15.36 -10.22
C ILE A 166 -3.10 14.03 -10.07
N SER A 167 -3.86 12.93 -9.92
CA SER A 167 -3.30 11.60 -9.85
C SER A 167 -3.98 10.66 -10.82
N ALA A 168 -3.18 9.79 -11.44
CA ALA A 168 -3.64 8.71 -12.31
C ALA A 168 -3.08 7.39 -11.79
N LYS A 169 -3.96 6.41 -11.64
CA LYS A 169 -3.60 5.05 -11.21
C LYS A 169 -3.88 4.08 -12.35
N PHE A 170 -2.87 3.33 -12.73
CA PHE A 170 -2.90 2.32 -13.77
C PHE A 170 -2.72 0.94 -13.14
N ALA A 171 -3.65 0.04 -13.35
CA ALA A 171 -3.52 -1.37 -13.00
C ALA A 171 -3.44 -2.17 -14.31
N PRO A 172 -2.27 -2.75 -14.65
CA PRO A 172 -2.16 -3.55 -15.86
C PRO A 172 -3.03 -4.80 -15.73
N PRO A 173 -3.79 -5.17 -16.77
CA PRO A 173 -4.57 -6.40 -16.76
C PRO A 173 -3.61 -7.60 -16.78
N TYR A 174 -3.67 -8.45 -15.78
CA TYR A 174 -2.81 -9.64 -15.66
C TYR A 174 -3.00 -10.63 -16.80
N SER A 175 -4.19 -10.64 -17.41
CA SER A 175 -4.49 -11.47 -18.57
C SER A 175 -3.51 -11.29 -19.72
N LEU A 176 -2.97 -10.08 -19.90
CA LEU A 176 -1.96 -9.80 -20.94
C LEU A 176 -0.61 -10.51 -20.69
N PHE A 177 -0.30 -10.83 -19.44
CA PHE A 177 0.98 -11.42 -19.04
C PHE A 177 0.91 -12.93 -18.84
N THR A 178 -0.27 -13.47 -18.54
CA THR A 178 -0.43 -14.90 -18.26
C THR A 178 -0.75 -15.74 -19.50
N GLY A 179 -1.08 -15.09 -20.63
CA GLY A 179 -1.51 -15.81 -21.85
C GLY A 179 -2.78 -16.66 -21.68
N ARG A 180 -3.48 -16.52 -20.56
CA ARG A 180 -4.76 -17.20 -20.31
C ARG A 180 -5.87 -16.45 -21.01
N ASP A 181 -6.70 -17.19 -21.72
CA ASP A 181 -7.91 -16.67 -22.32
C ASP A 181 -9.03 -16.61 -21.25
N PHE A 182 -9.34 -15.40 -20.80
CA PHE A 182 -10.40 -15.17 -19.80
C PHE A 182 -11.80 -15.04 -20.41
N SER A 183 -11.93 -15.13 -21.73
CA SER A 183 -13.23 -15.08 -22.40
C SER A 183 -14.07 -16.35 -22.20
N ASN A 184 -13.46 -17.45 -21.77
CA ASN A 184 -14.10 -18.74 -21.55
C ASN A 184 -13.81 -19.30 -20.15
N LEU A 185 -13.94 -18.48 -19.11
CA LEU A 185 -13.72 -18.89 -17.72
C LEU A 185 -14.56 -20.09 -17.28
N GLU A 186 -15.76 -20.23 -17.85
CA GLU A 186 -16.69 -21.34 -17.59
C GLU A 186 -16.13 -22.72 -17.91
N ASN A 187 -15.21 -22.78 -18.88
CA ASN A 187 -14.61 -24.03 -19.36
C ASN A 187 -13.28 -24.36 -18.66
N LEU A 188 -12.79 -23.47 -17.80
CA LEU A 188 -11.56 -23.74 -17.06
C LEU A 188 -11.84 -24.60 -15.83
N PRO A 189 -11.14 -25.74 -15.65
CA PRO A 189 -11.36 -26.64 -14.53
C PRO A 189 -11.23 -26.00 -13.14
N GLU A 190 -10.44 -24.91 -13.06
CA GLU A 190 -10.22 -24.14 -11.84
C GLU A 190 -11.47 -23.36 -11.39
N PHE A 191 -12.42 -23.11 -12.31
CA PHE A 191 -13.66 -22.37 -12.08
C PHE A 191 -14.92 -23.23 -12.22
N GLN A 192 -14.77 -24.57 -12.16
CA GLN A 192 -15.85 -25.51 -12.16
C GLN A 192 -15.94 -26.24 -10.82
N ASP A 193 -17.15 -26.58 -10.40
CA ASP A 193 -17.37 -27.47 -9.25
C ASP A 193 -17.00 -28.92 -9.63
N SER A 194 -17.05 -29.82 -8.64
CA SER A 194 -16.78 -31.26 -8.84
C SER A 194 -17.72 -31.92 -9.86
N ASN A 195 -18.80 -31.26 -10.25
CA ASN A 195 -19.81 -31.72 -11.22
C ASN A 195 -19.66 -31.06 -12.59
N GLY A 196 -18.66 -30.19 -12.77
CA GLY A 196 -18.39 -29.47 -14.01
C GLY A 196 -19.26 -28.22 -14.22
N ASN A 197 -19.97 -27.74 -13.18
CA ASN A 197 -20.74 -26.51 -13.28
C ASN A 197 -19.84 -25.29 -13.00
N PRO A 198 -20.00 -24.19 -13.73
CA PRO A 198 -19.21 -22.99 -13.48
C PRO A 198 -19.51 -22.40 -12.10
N LEU A 199 -18.45 -22.14 -11.34
CA LEU A 199 -18.51 -21.46 -10.02
C LEU A 199 -18.76 -19.95 -10.16
N ILE A 200 -18.62 -19.41 -11.35
CA ILE A 200 -18.85 -18.01 -11.65
C ILE A 200 -20.27 -17.87 -12.16
N ALA A 201 -21.12 -17.19 -11.40
CA ALA A 201 -22.43 -16.78 -11.91
C ALA A 201 -22.21 -15.82 -13.08
N LEU A 202 -22.69 -16.17 -14.27
CA LEU A 202 -22.80 -15.26 -15.39
C LEU A 202 -23.66 -14.08 -14.94
N ILE A 203 -23.07 -12.90 -14.84
CA ILE A 203 -23.86 -11.67 -14.80
C ILE A 203 -24.29 -11.48 -16.25
N ASP A 204 -25.54 -11.80 -16.53
CA ASP A 204 -26.17 -11.46 -17.80
C ASP A 204 -25.99 -9.96 -18.05
N GLN A 205 -25.31 -9.64 -19.14
CA GLN A 205 -25.09 -8.27 -19.60
C GLN A 205 -26.39 -7.68 -20.14
#